data_1d2b626d27d22de87ec5f3c8d58f3e57
#
_entry.id   1d2b626d27d22de87ec5f3c8d58f3e57
#
_cell.length_a   1.000
_cell.length_b   1.000
_cell.length_c   1.000
_cell.angle_alpha   90.00
_cell.angle_beta   90.00
_cell.angle_gamma   90.00
#
_symmetry.space_group_name_H-M   'P 1'
#
loop_
_entity.id
_entity.type
_entity.pdbx_description
1 polymer ?
#
loop_
_entity_poly.entity_id
_entity_poly.type
_entity_poly.pdbx_seq_one_letter_code
_entity_poly.pdbx_strand_id
1 'polypeptide(L)'
;MKKKSRIFLVSVIVVLFIILGVFMGNFDYNKLSKVRKKDKSVNYIENEMFKYGSFNKKIKVQNKNKLNSQFFISGPIYTCPNNKMTDENLVGVDGKKVKNIKTKVDGNRISYLINDSMGSVKREYKKIIYRDQEAPSLIINGSDIVNLYVGDNYEEAGYSAIDDCDGEISYKVRTIGKLDTKKEGTYHLKYSVSDSSRNKTELTRTVVVSEKPKKGVVYLTFDDGPRMGTTNIILDILKKEGVPATFFVTNSGPDSLILREFRENHSVALHSSSHNYSYIYSSLNNYFSDLSSVHDRVYKITGYDSRIIRFPGGSSNTVSRKYSPGIMTELTKEVVQKGYKYYDWNINSGDAGETTDPNVIIENVTSKLSKDRENVILMHDIKPYTRDALERIIKIAKERGYQFDKITTKTDMMVQKINN
;
A
#
# COMPACT_ATOMS: atom_id res chain seq x y z
N MET A 1 21.45 1.29 -34.70
CA MET A 1 20.86 1.68 -33.44
C MET A 1 19.32 1.48 -33.33
N LYS A 2 18.54 1.56 -34.42
CA LYS A 2 17.04 1.42 -34.36
C LYS A 2 16.50 0.01 -34.05
N LYS A 3 17.27 -1.06 -34.24
CA LYS A 3 16.80 -2.46 -34.03
C LYS A 3 16.85 -2.90 -32.56
N LYS A 4 17.83 -2.43 -31.77
CA LYS A 4 17.94 -2.74 -30.33
C LYS A 4 16.89 -2.04 -29.48
N SER A 5 16.50 -0.82 -29.82
CA SER A 5 15.46 -0.04 -29.13
C SER A 5 14.07 -0.65 -29.29
N ARG A 6 13.74 -1.23 -30.47
CA ARG A 6 12.45 -1.89 -30.69
C ARG A 6 12.31 -3.22 -29.93
N ILE A 7 13.41 -3.96 -29.80
CA ILE A 7 13.42 -5.23 -29.05
C ILE A 7 13.21 -4.95 -27.55
N PHE A 8 13.83 -3.89 -27.01
CA PHE A 8 13.68 -3.49 -25.62
C PHE A 8 12.24 -3.03 -25.32
N LEU A 9 11.63 -2.26 -26.22
CA LEU A 9 10.26 -1.77 -26.07
C LEU A 9 9.22 -2.90 -26.11
N VAL A 10 9.38 -3.87 -27.01
CA VAL A 10 8.51 -5.04 -27.11
C VAL A 10 8.64 -5.95 -25.87
N SER A 11 9.86 -6.11 -25.33
CA SER A 11 10.09 -6.89 -24.11
C SER A 11 9.45 -6.25 -22.88
N VAL A 12 9.52 -4.92 -22.74
CA VAL A 12 8.88 -4.18 -21.65
C VAL A 12 7.35 -4.25 -21.75
N ILE A 13 6.79 -4.14 -22.94
CA ILE A 13 5.33 -4.23 -23.15
C ILE A 13 4.83 -5.65 -22.84
N VAL A 14 5.54 -6.71 -23.24
CA VAL A 14 5.16 -8.10 -22.92
C VAL A 14 5.24 -8.36 -21.42
N VAL A 15 6.25 -7.84 -20.71
CA VAL A 15 6.36 -7.96 -19.24
C VAL A 15 5.22 -7.21 -18.55
N LEU A 16 4.86 -6.01 -19.02
CA LEU A 16 3.73 -5.24 -18.49
C LEU A 16 2.38 -5.96 -18.68
N PHE A 17 2.17 -6.60 -19.85
CA PHE A 17 0.95 -7.38 -20.09
C PHE A 17 0.88 -8.66 -19.27
N ILE A 18 2.00 -9.30 -18.99
CA ILE A 18 2.06 -10.50 -18.13
C ILE A 18 1.77 -10.11 -16.67
N ILE A 19 2.34 -9.01 -16.18
CA ILE A 19 2.09 -8.49 -14.82
C ILE A 19 0.62 -8.08 -14.67
N LEU A 20 0.07 -7.34 -15.61
CA LEU A 20 -1.35 -6.94 -15.61
C LEU A 20 -2.30 -8.15 -15.72
N GLY A 21 -1.98 -9.17 -16.51
CA GLY A 21 -2.80 -10.37 -16.67
C GLY A 21 -2.82 -11.26 -15.43
N VAL A 22 -1.72 -11.34 -14.68
CA VAL A 22 -1.63 -12.08 -13.41
C VAL A 22 -2.47 -11.39 -12.31
N PHE A 23 -2.52 -10.04 -12.31
CA PHE A 23 -3.34 -9.29 -11.36
C PHE A 23 -4.84 -9.31 -11.67
N MET A 24 -5.24 -9.52 -12.92
CA MET A 24 -6.66 -9.41 -13.35
C MET A 24 -7.39 -10.76 -13.49
N GLY A 25 -6.74 -11.89 -13.23
CA GLY A 25 -7.38 -13.22 -13.19
C GLY A 25 -7.93 -13.75 -14.54
N ASN A 26 -7.75 -13.03 -15.67
CA ASN A 26 -8.31 -13.36 -16.97
C ASN A 26 -7.22 -13.39 -18.06
N PHE A 27 -6.23 -14.28 -17.93
CA PHE A 27 -5.16 -14.38 -18.91
C PHE A 27 -5.33 -15.61 -19.78
N ASP A 28 -5.64 -15.42 -21.08
CA ASP A 28 -5.73 -16.50 -22.07
C ASP A 28 -4.33 -16.88 -22.59
N TYR A 29 -3.82 -17.98 -22.05
CA TYR A 29 -2.50 -18.54 -22.35
C TYR A 29 -2.34 -18.98 -23.83
N ASN A 30 -3.44 -19.21 -24.55
CA ASN A 30 -3.39 -19.67 -25.95
C ASN A 30 -3.00 -18.57 -26.95
N LYS A 31 -3.15 -17.29 -26.58
CA LYS A 31 -2.67 -16.17 -27.40
C LYS A 31 -1.15 -16.01 -27.40
N LEU A 32 -0.46 -16.43 -26.33
CA LEU A 32 1.01 -16.37 -26.23
C LEU A 32 1.73 -17.45 -27.05
N SER A 33 1.09 -18.57 -27.31
CA SER A 33 1.69 -19.68 -28.10
C SER A 33 1.99 -19.29 -29.54
N LYS A 34 1.29 -18.31 -30.09
CA LYS A 34 1.52 -17.81 -31.47
C LYS A 34 2.72 -16.81 -31.55
N VAL A 35 3.11 -16.19 -30.47
CA VAL A 35 4.26 -15.27 -30.42
C VAL A 35 5.58 -16.02 -30.20
N ARG A 36 5.52 -17.22 -29.62
CA ARG A 36 6.68 -18.07 -29.25
C ARG A 36 7.57 -18.52 -30.40
N LYS A 37 7.13 -18.44 -31.64
CA LYS A 37 7.89 -18.99 -32.78
C LYS A 37 9.03 -18.12 -33.31
N LYS A 38 9.28 -16.92 -32.77
CA LYS A 38 10.22 -15.98 -33.39
C LYS A 38 11.30 -15.34 -32.48
N ASP A 39 11.31 -15.56 -31.16
CA ASP A 39 12.25 -14.82 -30.30
C ASP A 39 12.91 -15.68 -29.21
N LYS A 40 14.27 -15.76 -29.25
CA LYS A 40 15.10 -16.48 -28.28
C LYS A 40 15.21 -15.77 -26.92
N SER A 41 14.75 -14.51 -26.79
CA SER A 41 14.81 -13.71 -25.56
C SER A 41 13.78 -14.14 -24.51
N VAL A 42 12.72 -14.85 -24.90
CA VAL A 42 11.66 -15.34 -24.00
C VAL A 42 12.21 -16.39 -23.00
N ASN A 43 13.21 -17.18 -23.40
CA ASN A 43 13.81 -18.20 -22.54
C ASN A 43 14.65 -17.61 -21.40
N TYR A 44 15.20 -16.39 -21.55
CA TYR A 44 15.98 -15.73 -20.52
C TYR A 44 15.07 -15.17 -19.41
N ILE A 45 13.92 -14.63 -19.80
CA ILE A 45 12.94 -14.05 -18.85
C ILE A 45 12.28 -15.17 -18.00
N GLU A 46 12.01 -16.34 -18.58
CA GLU A 46 11.49 -17.50 -17.82
C GLU A 46 12.47 -17.97 -16.74
N ASN A 47 13.78 -17.94 -16.99
CA ASN A 47 14.80 -18.35 -16.03
C ASN A 47 14.99 -17.34 -14.87
N GLU A 48 14.80 -16.04 -15.11
CA GLU A 48 14.88 -15.02 -14.05
C GLU A 48 13.61 -14.97 -13.17
N MET A 49 12.43 -15.24 -13.74
CA MET A 49 11.18 -15.31 -12.97
C MET A 49 11.15 -16.49 -11.97
N PHE A 50 11.93 -17.53 -12.19
CA PHE A 50 12.07 -18.66 -11.26
C PHE A 50 12.89 -18.33 -10.00
N LYS A 51 13.58 -17.19 -9.96
CA LYS A 51 14.37 -16.75 -8.79
C LYS A 51 13.56 -16.01 -7.72
N TYR A 52 12.37 -15.50 -8.04
CA TYR A 52 11.64 -14.54 -7.18
C TYR A 52 10.20 -14.92 -6.81
N GLY A 53 9.77 -16.16 -7.02
CA GLY A 53 8.40 -16.57 -6.68
C GLY A 53 8.34 -17.91 -5.98
N SER A 54 7.83 -17.94 -4.76
CA SER A 54 7.34 -19.15 -4.10
C SER A 54 6.10 -19.66 -4.84
N PHE A 55 6.32 -20.41 -5.92
CA PHE A 55 5.26 -21.18 -6.55
C PHE A 55 5.46 -22.67 -6.29
N ASN A 56 4.41 -23.33 -5.81
CA ASN A 56 4.34 -24.80 -5.83
C ASN A 56 4.92 -25.32 -7.13
N LYS A 57 6.03 -26.08 -7.04
CA LYS A 57 6.76 -26.57 -8.22
C LYS A 57 5.84 -27.39 -9.11
N LYS A 58 5.41 -26.82 -10.21
CA LYS A 58 4.61 -27.47 -11.24
C LYS A 58 5.46 -28.44 -12.05
N ILE A 59 4.95 -29.65 -12.29
CA ILE A 59 5.58 -30.63 -13.16
C ILE A 59 5.47 -30.15 -14.60
N LYS A 60 6.60 -30.00 -15.30
CA LYS A 60 6.64 -29.57 -16.71
C LYS A 60 6.51 -30.82 -17.60
N VAL A 61 5.41 -30.95 -18.31
CA VAL A 61 5.24 -31.97 -19.36
C VAL A 61 5.68 -31.37 -20.69
N GLN A 62 6.76 -31.86 -21.25
CA GLN A 62 7.16 -31.51 -22.63
C GLN A 62 6.56 -32.50 -23.62
N ASN A 63 5.66 -32.04 -24.48
CA ASN A 63 5.16 -32.79 -25.60
C ASN A 63 6.07 -32.55 -26.80
N LYS A 64 6.95 -33.50 -27.14
CA LYS A 64 7.61 -33.58 -28.45
C LYS A 64 7.02 -34.76 -29.20
N ASN A 65 6.54 -34.49 -30.40
CA ASN A 65 5.98 -35.46 -31.34
C ASN A 65 6.75 -36.77 -31.38
N LYS A 66 6.03 -37.85 -31.19
CA LYS A 66 6.31 -39.29 -31.16
C LYS A 66 6.49 -39.84 -29.72
N LEU A 67 5.39 -40.45 -29.26
CA LEU A 67 5.35 -41.66 -28.40
C LEU A 67 6.47 -41.83 -27.38
N ASN A 68 6.63 -40.92 -26.49
CA ASN A 68 7.25 -41.12 -25.18
C ASN A 68 6.99 -39.86 -24.35
N SER A 69 5.86 -39.83 -23.65
CA SER A 69 5.62 -38.81 -22.63
C SER A 69 6.61 -39.02 -21.47
N GLN A 70 7.80 -38.41 -21.59
CA GLN A 70 8.75 -38.39 -20.50
C GLN A 70 8.31 -37.32 -19.46
N PHE A 71 7.82 -37.78 -18.32
CA PHE A 71 7.58 -36.93 -17.17
C PHE A 71 8.92 -36.68 -16.46
N PHE A 72 9.45 -35.47 -16.56
CA PHE A 72 10.63 -35.09 -15.77
C PHE A 72 10.18 -34.49 -14.44
N ILE A 73 10.39 -35.23 -13.39
CA ILE A 73 10.23 -34.78 -12.04
C ILE A 73 11.60 -34.30 -11.54
N SER A 74 11.90 -33.01 -11.65
CA SER A 74 13.19 -32.46 -11.23
C SER A 74 13.22 -32.17 -9.71
N GLY A 75 14.23 -32.74 -9.02
CA GLY A 75 14.56 -32.44 -7.63
C GLY A 75 13.63 -33.08 -6.57
N PRO A 76 14.00 -32.98 -5.30
CA PRO A 76 13.18 -33.46 -4.19
C PRO A 76 11.95 -32.59 -3.97
N ILE A 77 10.95 -33.15 -3.28
CA ILE A 77 9.78 -32.38 -2.79
C ILE A 77 10.09 -31.96 -1.36
N TYR A 78 10.01 -30.65 -1.11
CA TYR A 78 10.08 -30.09 0.24
C TYR A 78 8.67 -29.88 0.78
N THR A 79 8.48 -30.20 2.05
CA THR A 79 7.19 -30.05 2.75
C THR A 79 7.45 -29.78 4.23
N CYS A 80 6.45 -29.24 4.90
CA CYS A 80 6.53 -28.99 6.33
C CYS A 80 6.86 -30.27 7.11
N PRO A 81 7.65 -30.20 8.20
CA PRO A 81 8.07 -31.37 8.96
C PRO A 81 6.93 -32.25 9.46
N ASN A 82 5.78 -31.66 9.79
CA ASN A 82 4.61 -32.34 10.34
C ASN A 82 3.53 -32.67 9.30
N ASN A 83 3.76 -32.37 8.02
CA ASN A 83 2.77 -32.57 6.98
C ASN A 83 2.82 -34.01 6.44
N LYS A 84 1.68 -34.69 6.43
CA LYS A 84 1.56 -35.96 5.70
C LYS A 84 1.30 -35.64 4.23
N MET A 85 2.23 -35.98 3.37
CA MET A 85 2.00 -35.90 1.92
C MET A 85 0.87 -36.85 1.53
N THR A 86 -0.14 -36.30 0.85
CA THR A 86 -1.24 -37.05 0.25
C THR A 86 -1.14 -36.98 -1.26
N ASP A 87 -1.76 -37.94 -1.97
CA ASP A 87 -1.76 -38.01 -3.43
C ASP A 87 -2.41 -36.82 -4.14
N GLU A 88 -3.15 -36.00 -3.40
CA GLU A 88 -3.93 -34.87 -3.92
C GLU A 88 -3.06 -33.65 -4.27
N ASN A 89 -1.82 -33.60 -3.81
CA ASN A 89 -0.91 -32.47 -4.03
C ASN A 89 -0.17 -32.49 -5.37
N LEU A 90 -0.46 -33.47 -6.25
CA LEU A 90 0.18 -33.60 -7.56
C LEU A 90 -0.68 -33.00 -8.65
N VAL A 91 -0.32 -31.82 -9.06
CA VAL A 91 -1.00 -31.06 -10.11
C VAL A 91 -0.08 -30.93 -11.33
N GLY A 92 -0.61 -31.13 -12.52
CA GLY A 92 0.12 -30.92 -13.78
C GLY A 92 0.47 -29.44 -14.01
N VAL A 93 1.33 -29.19 -15.01
CA VAL A 93 1.78 -27.84 -15.42
C VAL A 93 0.62 -26.90 -15.76
N ASP A 94 -0.53 -27.43 -16.12
CA ASP A 94 -1.76 -26.70 -16.45
C ASP A 94 -2.72 -26.52 -15.24
N GLY A 95 -2.29 -26.92 -14.05
CA GLY A 95 -3.12 -26.88 -12.83
C GLY A 95 -4.16 -28.00 -12.73
N LYS A 96 -4.20 -28.94 -13.68
CA LYS A 96 -5.16 -30.04 -13.71
C LYS A 96 -4.55 -31.32 -13.14
N LYS A 97 -5.37 -32.17 -12.51
CA LYS A 97 -4.94 -33.53 -12.09
C LYS A 97 -4.42 -34.28 -13.32
N VAL A 98 -3.20 -34.79 -13.21
CA VAL A 98 -2.64 -35.62 -14.28
C VAL A 98 -3.37 -36.95 -14.36
N LYS A 99 -4.02 -37.24 -15.47
CA LYS A 99 -4.71 -38.51 -15.68
C LYS A 99 -3.69 -39.64 -15.87
N ASN A 100 -4.00 -40.84 -15.35
CA ASN A 100 -3.22 -42.08 -15.51
C ASN A 100 -1.92 -42.16 -14.68
N ILE A 101 -1.77 -41.38 -13.60
CA ILE A 101 -0.69 -41.57 -12.63
C ILE A 101 -1.29 -42.11 -11.34
N LYS A 102 -0.74 -43.22 -10.86
CA LYS A 102 -0.96 -43.68 -9.49
C LYS A 102 0.24 -43.32 -8.64
N THR A 103 0.00 -42.70 -7.51
CA THR A 103 1.04 -42.31 -6.56
C THR A 103 0.94 -43.13 -5.29
N LYS A 104 2.07 -43.45 -4.70
CA LYS A 104 2.15 -44.07 -3.37
C LYS A 104 3.25 -43.37 -2.60
N VAL A 105 2.89 -42.87 -1.41
CA VAL A 105 3.85 -42.30 -0.45
C VAL A 105 4.27 -43.39 0.48
N ASP A 106 5.58 -43.56 0.66
CA ASP A 106 6.17 -44.55 1.58
C ASP A 106 7.33 -43.86 2.32
N GLY A 107 7.08 -43.47 3.58
CA GLY A 107 8.00 -42.68 4.38
C GLY A 107 8.43 -41.40 3.70
N ASN A 108 9.72 -41.27 3.40
CA ASN A 108 10.32 -40.09 2.74
C ASN A 108 10.46 -40.25 1.21
N ARG A 109 9.71 -41.16 0.61
CA ARG A 109 9.72 -41.45 -0.82
C ARG A 109 8.32 -41.43 -1.39
N ILE A 110 8.13 -40.76 -2.50
CA ILE A 110 6.93 -40.86 -3.31
C ILE A 110 7.25 -41.64 -4.58
N SER A 111 6.45 -42.65 -4.89
CA SER A 111 6.54 -43.44 -6.11
C SER A 111 5.41 -43.11 -7.04
N TYR A 112 5.71 -42.94 -8.32
CA TYR A 112 4.77 -42.64 -9.39
C TYR A 112 4.68 -43.86 -10.29
N LEU A 113 3.49 -44.38 -10.49
CA LEU A 113 3.18 -45.37 -11.50
C LEU A 113 2.52 -44.65 -12.69
N ILE A 114 3.23 -44.60 -13.80
CA ILE A 114 2.80 -43.87 -14.99
C ILE A 114 2.47 -44.96 -16.05
N ASN A 115 1.20 -44.98 -16.49
CA ASN A 115 0.79 -45.82 -17.59
C ASN A 115 0.87 -45.00 -18.87
N ASP A 116 1.67 -45.44 -19.82
CA ASP A 116 1.67 -44.86 -21.15
C ASP A 116 0.45 -45.29 -21.97
N SER A 117 0.27 -44.69 -23.15
CA SER A 117 -0.84 -45.00 -24.04
C SER A 117 -0.78 -46.40 -24.65
N MET A 118 0.31 -47.16 -24.47
CA MET A 118 0.53 -48.50 -24.94
C MET A 118 0.47 -49.56 -23.83
N GLY A 119 0.08 -49.14 -22.59
CA GLY A 119 -0.05 -50.04 -21.44
C GLY A 119 1.27 -50.35 -20.71
N SER A 120 2.37 -49.72 -21.08
CA SER A 120 3.64 -49.86 -20.36
C SER A 120 3.59 -49.08 -19.04
N VAL A 121 4.08 -49.71 -17.97
CA VAL A 121 4.10 -49.12 -16.66
C VAL A 121 5.52 -48.63 -16.33
N LYS A 122 5.69 -47.31 -16.22
CA LYS A 122 6.95 -46.71 -15.75
C LYS A 122 6.81 -46.35 -14.27
N ARG A 123 7.78 -46.74 -13.47
CA ARG A 123 7.85 -46.38 -12.04
C ARG A 123 8.96 -45.37 -11.83
N GLU A 124 8.62 -44.20 -11.33
CA GLU A 124 9.58 -43.19 -10.92
C GLU A 124 9.47 -42.89 -9.43
N TYR A 125 10.57 -42.41 -8.84
CA TYR A 125 10.65 -42.15 -7.42
C TYR A 125 11.14 -40.72 -7.17
N LYS A 126 10.56 -40.06 -6.14
CA LYS A 126 11.07 -38.79 -5.60
C LYS A 126 11.37 -38.93 -4.12
N LYS A 127 12.38 -38.22 -3.69
CA LYS A 127 12.65 -38.04 -2.28
C LYS A 127 11.75 -36.91 -1.73
N ILE A 128 11.11 -37.16 -0.62
CA ILE A 128 10.43 -36.16 0.17
C ILE A 128 11.40 -35.68 1.24
N ILE A 129 11.58 -34.37 1.35
CA ILE A 129 12.38 -33.77 2.40
C ILE A 129 11.41 -32.98 3.28
N TYR A 130 11.20 -33.48 4.48
CA TYR A 130 10.40 -32.84 5.50
C TYR A 130 11.20 -31.70 6.12
N ARG A 131 11.31 -30.61 5.39
CA ARG A 131 12.01 -29.40 5.80
C ARG A 131 11.34 -28.21 5.18
N ASP A 132 11.02 -27.26 6.01
CA ASP A 132 10.56 -25.96 5.56
C ASP A 132 11.73 -25.13 4.99
N GLN A 133 11.50 -24.46 3.87
CA GLN A 133 12.47 -23.60 3.18
C GLN A 133 11.95 -22.16 3.00
N GLU A 134 10.70 -21.93 3.35
CA GLU A 134 10.10 -20.61 3.24
C GLU A 134 10.33 -19.84 4.54
N ALA A 135 10.59 -18.56 4.42
CA ALA A 135 10.72 -17.70 5.59
C ALA A 135 9.34 -17.15 6.00
N PRO A 136 9.11 -16.94 7.29
CA PRO A 136 7.84 -16.40 7.76
C PRO A 136 7.52 -15.04 7.15
N SER A 137 6.26 -14.80 6.89
CA SER A 137 5.74 -13.47 6.53
C SER A 137 5.66 -12.62 7.79
N LEU A 138 6.34 -11.47 7.80
CA LEU A 138 6.35 -10.50 8.90
C LEU A 138 5.68 -9.21 8.45
N ILE A 139 4.75 -8.70 9.22
CA ILE A 139 4.09 -7.41 9.01
C ILE A 139 4.35 -6.55 10.25
N ILE A 140 4.80 -5.31 10.04
CA ILE A 140 4.88 -4.27 11.09
C ILE A 140 3.65 -3.37 10.92
N ASN A 141 2.84 -3.24 11.96
CA ASN A 141 1.68 -2.37 11.92
C ASN A 141 2.12 -0.90 11.95
N GLY A 142 1.36 -0.03 11.31
CA GLY A 142 1.68 1.38 11.25
C GLY A 142 2.66 1.75 10.14
N SER A 143 3.23 2.95 10.26
CA SER A 143 4.15 3.51 9.27
C SER A 143 5.56 2.91 9.40
N ASP A 144 6.22 2.71 8.26
CA ASP A 144 7.63 2.28 8.22
C ASP A 144 8.59 3.42 8.64
N ILE A 145 8.12 4.68 8.53
CA ILE A 145 8.83 5.87 9.02
C ILE A 145 7.94 6.57 10.03
N VAL A 146 8.46 6.81 11.23
CA VAL A 146 7.77 7.53 12.30
C VAL A 146 8.55 8.80 12.61
N ASN A 147 7.89 9.96 12.48
CA ASN A 147 8.46 11.23 12.92
C ASN A 147 7.96 11.59 14.32
N LEU A 148 8.88 11.94 15.20
CA LEU A 148 8.64 12.40 16.56
C LEU A 148 9.36 13.72 16.78
N TYR A 149 8.83 14.53 17.68
CA TYR A 149 9.57 15.65 18.23
C TYR A 149 10.30 15.24 19.50
N VAL A 150 11.39 15.94 19.80
CA VAL A 150 12.14 15.72 21.04
C VAL A 150 11.19 15.79 22.24
N GLY A 151 11.19 14.73 23.04
CA GLY A 151 10.31 14.55 24.21
C GLY A 151 8.96 13.85 23.91
N ASP A 152 8.65 13.56 22.67
CA ASP A 152 7.46 12.75 22.34
C ASP A 152 7.61 11.31 22.83
N ASN A 153 6.48 10.68 23.18
CA ASN A 153 6.44 9.25 23.45
C ASN A 153 6.33 8.46 22.16
N TYR A 154 7.13 7.42 22.04
CA TYR A 154 6.96 6.40 20.98
C TYR A 154 6.00 5.33 21.44
N GLU A 155 4.98 5.07 20.66
CA GLU A 155 4.06 3.97 20.86
C GLU A 155 4.24 2.94 19.74
N GLU A 156 4.52 1.69 20.14
CA GLU A 156 4.65 0.58 19.19
C GLU A 156 3.28 0.16 18.67
N ALA A 157 3.08 0.26 17.36
CA ALA A 157 1.82 -0.11 16.71
C ALA A 157 1.60 -1.63 16.61
N GLY A 158 2.61 -2.42 17.00
CA GLY A 158 2.56 -3.87 16.96
C GLY A 158 3.05 -4.47 15.65
N TYR A 159 2.96 -5.80 15.60
CA TYR A 159 3.40 -6.61 14.46
C TYR A 159 2.65 -7.94 14.42
N SER A 160 2.68 -8.62 13.27
CA SER A 160 2.19 -9.99 13.11
C SER A 160 3.15 -10.80 12.25
N ALA A 161 3.25 -12.10 12.55
CA ALA A 161 4.06 -13.03 11.78
C ALA A 161 3.36 -14.36 11.60
N ILE A 162 3.28 -14.81 10.34
CA ILE A 162 2.66 -16.07 9.96
C ILE A 162 3.64 -16.86 9.10
N ASP A 163 3.71 -18.13 9.34
CA ASP A 163 4.53 -19.09 8.62
C ASP A 163 3.68 -20.23 8.08
N ASP A 164 4.00 -20.73 6.90
CA ASP A 164 3.23 -21.78 6.25
C ASP A 164 3.26 -23.11 7.03
N CYS A 165 4.34 -23.38 7.74
CA CYS A 165 4.55 -24.61 8.48
C CYS A 165 4.29 -24.48 9.99
N ASP A 166 4.69 -23.35 10.58
CA ASP A 166 4.59 -23.09 12.03
C ASP A 166 3.27 -22.37 12.39
N GLY A 167 2.54 -21.82 11.40
CA GLY A 167 1.33 -21.06 11.63
C GLY A 167 1.59 -19.68 12.21
N GLU A 168 0.79 -19.24 13.18
CA GLU A 168 0.94 -17.93 13.83
C GLU A 168 2.12 -17.95 14.80
N ILE A 169 3.13 -17.09 14.54
CA ILE A 169 4.38 -17.01 15.31
C ILE A 169 4.77 -15.57 15.71
N SER A 170 3.81 -14.65 15.78
CA SER A 170 4.06 -13.26 16.19
C SER A 170 4.74 -13.17 17.56
N TYR A 171 4.49 -14.11 18.46
CA TYR A 171 5.14 -14.18 19.76
C TYR A 171 6.66 -14.43 19.70
N LYS A 172 7.19 -14.90 18.55
CA LYS A 172 8.63 -15.09 18.32
C LYS A 172 9.31 -13.83 17.79
N VAL A 173 8.58 -12.79 17.43
CA VAL A 173 9.16 -11.55 16.90
C VAL A 173 9.99 -10.87 17.99
N ARG A 174 11.21 -10.48 17.61
CA ARG A 174 12.12 -9.73 18.48
C ARG A 174 12.37 -8.36 17.88
N THR A 175 12.24 -7.33 18.68
CA THR A 175 12.60 -5.95 18.30
C THR A 175 13.99 -5.64 18.84
N ILE A 176 14.87 -5.17 17.96
CA ILE A 176 16.27 -4.83 18.27
C ILE A 176 16.50 -3.38 17.85
N GLY A 177 17.09 -2.58 18.72
CA GLY A 177 17.42 -1.17 18.51
C GLY A 177 17.24 -0.39 19.80
N LYS A 178 17.90 0.76 19.86
CA LYS A 178 17.70 1.72 20.95
C LYS A 178 17.09 2.98 20.35
N LEU A 179 16.01 3.43 20.94
CA LEU A 179 15.34 4.69 20.60
C LEU A 179 15.47 5.63 21.81
N ASP A 180 16.02 6.81 21.56
CA ASP A 180 16.05 7.90 22.56
C ASP A 180 15.23 9.07 22.00
N THR A 181 13.99 9.20 22.42
CA THR A 181 13.10 10.27 21.98
C THR A 181 13.44 11.63 22.59
N LYS A 182 14.38 11.70 23.53
CA LYS A 182 14.85 12.96 24.12
C LYS A 182 16.01 13.59 23.36
N LYS A 183 16.51 12.89 22.34
CA LYS A 183 17.66 13.34 21.56
C LYS A 183 17.31 13.27 20.07
N GLU A 184 17.62 14.35 19.35
CA GLU A 184 17.54 14.36 17.88
C GLU A 184 18.36 13.25 17.25
N GLY A 185 17.82 12.65 16.18
CA GLY A 185 18.50 11.62 15.43
C GLY A 185 17.57 10.73 14.63
N THR A 186 18.17 9.88 13.83
CA THR A 186 17.46 8.81 13.12
C THR A 186 17.77 7.49 13.78
N TYR A 187 16.74 6.81 14.23
CA TYR A 187 16.81 5.55 14.95
C TYR A 187 16.19 4.43 14.11
N HIS A 188 16.77 3.24 14.20
CA HIS A 188 16.28 2.07 13.47
C HIS A 188 15.86 0.99 14.47
N LEU A 189 14.58 0.60 14.39
CA LEU A 189 14.03 -0.53 15.12
C LEU A 189 13.91 -1.70 14.16
N LYS A 190 14.69 -2.74 14.38
CA LYS A 190 14.74 -3.94 13.56
C LYS A 190 13.86 -5.01 14.17
N TYR A 191 12.90 -5.49 13.42
CA TYR A 191 12.01 -6.60 13.77
C TYR A 191 12.49 -7.86 13.09
N SER A 192 12.62 -8.93 13.84
CA SER A 192 13.18 -10.18 13.35
C SER A 192 12.37 -11.36 13.87
N VAL A 193 12.02 -12.29 13.00
CA VAL A 193 11.33 -13.52 13.33
C VAL A 193 11.98 -14.69 12.60
N SER A 194 12.02 -15.84 13.26
CA SER A 194 12.46 -17.09 12.63
C SER A 194 11.47 -18.20 12.95
N ASP A 195 11.20 -19.06 11.95
CA ASP A 195 10.46 -20.28 12.10
C ASP A 195 11.26 -21.38 12.85
N SER A 196 10.65 -22.54 13.02
CA SER A 196 11.29 -23.72 13.66
C SER A 196 12.39 -24.33 12.78
N SER A 197 12.36 -24.09 11.49
CA SER A 197 13.37 -24.53 10.51
C SER A 197 14.55 -23.55 10.36
N ARG A 198 14.51 -22.42 11.09
CA ARG A 198 15.50 -21.32 11.11
C ARG A 198 15.50 -20.45 9.85
N ASN A 199 14.45 -20.48 9.04
CA ASN A 199 14.28 -19.44 8.02
C ASN A 199 13.90 -18.15 8.73
N LYS A 200 14.39 -17.00 8.22
CA LYS A 200 14.35 -15.73 8.95
C LYS A 200 13.84 -14.60 8.07
N THR A 201 12.99 -13.77 8.65
CA THR A 201 12.56 -12.50 8.06
C THR A 201 12.93 -11.35 8.98
N GLU A 202 13.37 -10.25 8.38
CA GLU A 202 13.71 -9.02 9.09
C GLU A 202 13.10 -7.81 8.38
N LEU A 203 12.51 -6.89 9.14
CA LEU A 203 12.03 -5.59 8.71
C LEU A 203 12.60 -4.50 9.59
N THR A 204 12.61 -3.26 9.10
CA THR A 204 13.13 -2.12 9.86
C THR A 204 12.14 -0.98 9.81
N ARG A 205 11.81 -0.44 10.99
CA ARG A 205 11.12 0.84 11.15
C ARG A 205 12.15 1.92 11.44
N THR A 206 12.06 3.02 10.72
CA THR A 206 12.87 4.21 10.95
C THR A 206 12.10 5.19 11.81
N VAL A 207 12.69 5.64 12.93
CA VAL A 207 12.12 6.69 13.77
C VAL A 207 13.03 7.91 13.68
N VAL A 208 12.48 9.03 13.22
CA VAL A 208 13.18 10.31 13.11
C VAL A 208 12.72 11.19 14.26
N VAL A 209 13.64 11.58 15.12
CA VAL A 209 13.40 12.52 16.23
C VAL A 209 14.02 13.85 15.86
N SER A 210 13.24 14.93 15.84
CA SER A 210 13.67 16.29 15.48
C SER A 210 13.17 17.32 16.47
N GLU A 211 13.80 18.52 16.51
CA GLU A 211 13.27 19.65 17.25
C GLU A 211 11.91 20.10 16.69
N LYS A 212 10.99 20.46 17.58
CA LYS A 212 9.69 21.01 17.15
C LYS A 212 9.91 22.37 16.48
N PRO A 213 9.42 22.57 15.24
CA PRO A 213 9.51 23.87 14.58
C PRO A 213 8.80 24.95 15.41
N LYS A 214 9.43 26.10 15.58
CA LYS A 214 8.88 27.17 16.43
C LYS A 214 7.71 27.89 15.76
N LYS A 215 7.80 28.19 14.47
CA LYS A 215 6.77 28.86 13.63
C LYS A 215 7.05 28.64 12.16
N GLY A 216 6.12 29.01 11.29
CA GLY A 216 6.33 28.98 9.84
C GLY A 216 6.24 27.59 9.21
N VAL A 217 5.64 26.64 9.90
CA VAL A 217 5.44 25.29 9.37
C VAL A 217 4.44 25.31 8.22
N VAL A 218 4.70 24.50 7.19
CA VAL A 218 3.79 24.30 6.06
C VAL A 218 3.15 22.92 6.19
N TYR A 219 1.83 22.90 6.27
CA TYR A 219 0.98 21.73 6.23
C TYR A 219 0.34 21.64 4.86
N LEU A 220 0.84 20.73 4.03
CA LEU A 220 0.17 20.38 2.77
C LEU A 220 -1.03 19.51 3.10
N THR A 221 -2.23 19.96 2.73
CA THR A 221 -3.46 19.21 2.97
C THR A 221 -4.23 18.98 1.69
N PHE A 222 -4.75 17.75 1.52
CA PHE A 222 -5.44 17.31 0.32
C PHE A 222 -6.81 16.74 0.70
N ASP A 223 -7.85 17.21 0.02
CA ASP A 223 -9.22 16.77 0.22
C ASP A 223 -9.72 15.89 -0.95
N ASP A 224 -10.80 15.15 -0.73
CA ASP A 224 -11.61 14.39 -1.69
C ASP A 224 -11.04 13.08 -2.20
N GLY A 225 -9.77 12.79 -1.96
CA GLY A 225 -9.12 11.58 -2.43
C GLY A 225 -9.51 10.29 -1.69
N PRO A 226 -8.84 9.20 -2.05
CA PRO A 226 -7.79 9.10 -3.07
C PRO A 226 -8.31 8.88 -4.50
N ARG A 227 -7.50 9.23 -5.49
CA ARG A 227 -7.80 8.98 -6.91
C ARG A 227 -6.58 8.42 -7.66
N MET A 228 -6.75 7.29 -8.33
CA MET A 228 -5.70 6.74 -9.19
C MET A 228 -5.39 7.68 -10.36
N GLY A 229 -4.12 7.85 -10.68
CA GLY A 229 -3.63 8.77 -11.72
C GLY A 229 -3.29 10.18 -11.22
N THR A 230 -3.73 10.52 -10.00
CA THR A 230 -3.38 11.79 -9.35
C THR A 230 -2.78 11.56 -7.97
N THR A 231 -3.49 10.99 -7.02
CA THR A 231 -3.00 10.74 -5.65
C THR A 231 -1.72 9.91 -5.64
N ASN A 232 -1.62 8.84 -6.45
CA ASN A 232 -0.41 8.03 -6.51
C ASN A 232 0.83 8.82 -6.97
N ILE A 233 0.65 9.78 -7.90
CA ILE A 233 1.74 10.64 -8.39
C ILE A 233 2.09 11.71 -7.34
N ILE A 234 1.09 12.27 -6.66
CA ILE A 234 1.30 13.18 -5.52
C ILE A 234 2.15 12.49 -4.45
N LEU A 235 1.84 11.24 -4.10
CA LEU A 235 2.63 10.45 -3.15
C LEU A 235 4.07 10.21 -3.64
N ASP A 236 4.28 9.98 -4.94
CA ASP A 236 5.63 9.87 -5.51
C ASP A 236 6.42 11.17 -5.37
N ILE A 237 5.77 12.32 -5.59
CA ILE A 237 6.38 13.65 -5.41
C ILE A 237 6.73 13.89 -3.94
N LEU A 238 5.80 13.65 -3.02
CA LEU A 238 6.01 13.82 -1.59
C LEU A 238 7.16 12.95 -1.08
N LYS A 239 7.21 11.70 -1.52
CA LYS A 239 8.30 10.76 -1.19
C LYS A 239 9.64 11.23 -1.74
N LYS A 240 9.71 11.65 -3.00
CA LYS A 240 10.92 12.20 -3.65
C LYS A 240 11.44 13.41 -2.89
N GLU A 241 10.52 14.28 -2.48
CA GLU A 241 10.87 15.52 -1.77
C GLU A 241 11.06 15.31 -0.25
N GLY A 242 10.75 14.13 0.30
CA GLY A 242 10.85 13.85 1.72
C GLY A 242 9.90 14.70 2.58
N VAL A 243 8.71 15.00 2.08
CA VAL A 243 7.74 15.91 2.71
C VAL A 243 6.51 15.15 3.17
N PRO A 244 6.14 15.22 4.46
CA PRO A 244 4.88 14.66 4.94
C PRO A 244 3.70 15.56 4.53
N ALA A 245 2.50 14.99 4.49
CA ALA A 245 1.26 15.69 4.17
C ALA A 245 0.07 15.12 4.96
N THR A 246 -1.10 15.74 4.83
CA THR A 246 -2.36 15.26 5.40
C THR A 246 -3.39 15.08 4.31
N PHE A 247 -3.99 13.90 4.25
CA PHE A 247 -5.04 13.55 3.30
C PHE A 247 -6.36 13.42 4.04
N PHE A 248 -7.33 14.26 3.70
CA PHE A 248 -8.71 14.17 4.19
C PHE A 248 -9.50 13.32 3.20
N VAL A 249 -9.54 12.03 3.48
CA VAL A 249 -10.04 11.02 2.53
C VAL A 249 -11.55 10.88 2.54
N THR A 250 -12.07 10.40 1.42
CA THR A 250 -13.47 10.01 1.25
C THR A 250 -13.61 8.49 1.09
N ASN A 251 -14.83 7.99 0.84
CA ASN A 251 -15.03 6.59 0.47
C ASN A 251 -14.78 6.30 -1.02
N SER A 252 -14.20 7.24 -1.76
CA SER A 252 -13.82 7.05 -3.16
C SER A 252 -12.43 6.41 -3.31
N GLY A 253 -12.13 5.94 -4.51
CA GLY A 253 -10.83 5.43 -4.90
C GLY A 253 -10.39 4.12 -4.22
N PRO A 254 -9.17 3.64 -4.53
CA PRO A 254 -8.69 2.34 -4.07
C PRO A 254 -8.09 2.39 -2.66
N ASP A 255 -8.39 1.37 -1.84
CA ASP A 255 -7.89 1.19 -0.49
C ASP A 255 -6.36 1.15 -0.42
N SER A 256 -5.71 0.66 -1.48
CA SER A 256 -4.25 0.60 -1.57
C SER A 256 -3.57 1.98 -1.51
N LEU A 257 -4.23 3.04 -1.95
CA LEU A 257 -3.71 4.40 -1.84
C LEU A 257 -3.82 4.93 -0.41
N ILE A 258 -4.93 4.70 0.29
CA ILE A 258 -5.08 5.03 1.72
C ILE A 258 -4.00 4.31 2.55
N LEU A 259 -3.78 3.02 2.26
CA LEU A 259 -2.72 2.27 2.93
C LEU A 259 -1.33 2.84 2.62
N ARG A 260 -1.10 3.30 1.38
CA ARG A 260 0.14 3.92 0.97
C ARG A 260 0.37 5.28 1.66
N GLU A 261 -0.66 6.15 1.72
CA GLU A 261 -0.64 7.40 2.47
C GLU A 261 -0.19 7.17 3.92
N PHE A 262 -0.79 6.18 4.57
CA PHE A 262 -0.47 5.83 5.94
C PHE A 262 0.97 5.31 6.10
N ARG A 263 1.40 4.38 5.25
CA ARG A 263 2.74 3.75 5.32
C ARG A 263 3.88 4.70 4.95
N GLU A 264 3.64 5.63 4.06
CA GLU A 264 4.62 6.65 3.67
C GLU A 264 4.65 7.85 4.63
N ASN A 265 4.08 7.69 5.84
CA ASN A 265 4.16 8.67 6.94
C ASN A 265 3.34 9.95 6.71
N HIS A 266 2.25 9.88 5.93
CA HIS A 266 1.27 10.94 5.86
C HIS A 266 0.19 10.76 6.94
N SER A 267 -0.53 11.82 7.29
CA SER A 267 -1.74 11.69 8.10
C SER A 267 -2.92 11.34 7.21
N VAL A 268 -3.59 10.24 7.53
CA VAL A 268 -4.88 9.88 6.93
C VAL A 268 -5.97 10.40 7.84
N ALA A 269 -6.62 11.46 7.42
CA ALA A 269 -7.69 12.17 8.12
C ALA A 269 -9.03 11.94 7.40
N LEU A 270 -10.12 12.29 8.03
CA LEU A 270 -11.47 11.97 7.55
C LEU A 270 -12.12 13.22 6.95
N HIS A 271 -12.68 13.09 5.74
CA HIS A 271 -13.44 14.16 5.12
C HIS A 271 -14.93 13.88 5.15
N SER A 272 -15.38 12.91 4.39
CA SER A 272 -16.76 12.48 4.27
C SER A 272 -16.80 11.15 3.51
N SER A 273 -17.80 10.33 3.79
CA SER A 273 -18.05 9.14 3.00
C SER A 273 -18.61 9.50 1.62
N SER A 274 -19.64 10.35 1.60
CA SER A 274 -20.44 10.64 0.41
C SER A 274 -20.13 11.98 -0.26
N HIS A 275 -19.57 12.94 0.49
CA HIS A 275 -19.41 14.34 0.09
C HIS A 275 -20.72 14.99 -0.42
N ASN A 276 -21.86 14.46 0.03
CA ASN A 276 -23.18 14.94 -0.37
C ASN A 276 -23.71 15.96 0.65
N TYR A 277 -23.60 17.24 0.33
CA TYR A 277 -24.01 18.34 1.21
C TYR A 277 -25.46 18.24 1.66
N SER A 278 -26.40 17.81 0.79
CA SER A 278 -27.83 17.69 1.14
C SER A 278 -28.07 16.57 2.16
N TYR A 279 -27.23 15.56 2.19
CA TYR A 279 -27.31 14.48 3.17
C TYR A 279 -26.57 14.85 4.46
N ILE A 280 -25.29 15.19 4.37
CA ILE A 280 -24.44 15.39 5.56
C ILE A 280 -24.87 16.59 6.40
N TYR A 281 -25.41 17.64 5.78
CA TYR A 281 -25.84 18.84 6.50
C TYR A 281 -27.32 18.91 6.76
N SER A 282 -28.07 17.84 6.53
CA SER A 282 -29.52 17.80 6.87
C SER A 282 -29.77 17.55 8.36
N SER A 283 -28.87 16.88 9.06
CA SER A 283 -28.93 16.63 10.50
C SER A 283 -27.60 16.18 11.08
N LEU A 284 -27.41 16.32 12.40
CA LEU A 284 -26.25 15.78 13.12
C LEU A 284 -26.10 14.27 12.90
N ASN A 285 -27.22 13.52 12.97
CA ASN A 285 -27.20 12.07 12.80
C ASN A 285 -26.69 11.67 11.42
N ASN A 286 -27.11 12.35 10.35
CA ASN A 286 -26.65 12.07 8.99
C ASN A 286 -25.17 12.39 8.82
N TYR A 287 -24.70 13.50 9.41
CA TYR A 287 -23.28 13.84 9.40
C TYR A 287 -22.44 12.77 10.08
N PHE A 288 -22.82 12.35 11.30
CA PHE A 288 -22.04 11.34 12.02
C PHE A 288 -22.15 9.95 11.42
N SER A 289 -23.27 9.60 10.79
CA SER A 289 -23.38 8.36 10.01
C SER A 289 -22.42 8.33 8.82
N ASP A 290 -22.31 9.45 8.08
CA ASP A 290 -21.38 9.62 6.98
C ASP A 290 -19.91 9.58 7.46
N LEU A 291 -19.61 10.31 8.52
CA LEU A 291 -18.28 10.35 9.13
C LEU A 291 -17.85 8.97 9.65
N SER A 292 -18.76 8.24 10.31
CA SER A 292 -18.47 6.88 10.78
C SER A 292 -18.13 5.94 9.64
N SER A 293 -18.82 6.05 8.51
CA SER A 293 -18.56 5.21 7.34
C SER A 293 -17.14 5.38 6.78
N VAL A 294 -16.64 6.61 6.67
CA VAL A 294 -15.25 6.84 6.22
C VAL A 294 -14.24 6.48 7.30
N HIS A 295 -14.57 6.70 8.58
CA HIS A 295 -13.74 6.27 9.70
C HIS A 295 -13.53 4.75 9.71
N ASP A 296 -14.61 3.99 9.59
CA ASP A 296 -14.57 2.52 9.61
C ASP A 296 -13.75 1.97 8.42
N ARG A 297 -13.86 2.62 7.26
CA ARG A 297 -13.02 2.29 6.10
C ARG A 297 -11.55 2.51 6.42
N VAL A 298 -11.17 3.68 6.91
CA VAL A 298 -9.77 4.02 7.24
C VAL A 298 -9.23 3.07 8.32
N TYR A 299 -10.01 2.83 9.36
CA TYR A 299 -9.62 1.91 10.44
C TYR A 299 -9.40 0.48 9.92
N LYS A 300 -10.31 -0.02 9.08
CA LYS A 300 -10.17 -1.36 8.47
C LYS A 300 -8.91 -1.51 7.63
N ILE A 301 -8.51 -0.44 6.90
CA ILE A 301 -7.35 -0.47 6.01
C ILE A 301 -6.03 -0.32 6.77
N THR A 302 -6.00 0.57 7.77
CA THR A 302 -4.76 1.03 8.40
C THR A 302 -4.57 0.54 9.84
N GLY A 303 -5.64 0.12 10.49
CA GLY A 303 -5.67 -0.14 11.94
C GLY A 303 -5.59 1.14 12.79
N TYR A 304 -5.57 2.33 12.17
CA TYR A 304 -5.42 3.62 12.86
C TYR A 304 -6.78 4.27 13.11
N ASP A 305 -7.07 4.59 14.38
CA ASP A 305 -8.24 5.33 14.81
C ASP A 305 -8.04 6.82 14.54
N SER A 306 -8.38 7.28 13.34
CA SER A 306 -8.23 8.68 12.93
C SER A 306 -9.22 9.58 13.67
N ARG A 307 -8.70 10.59 14.37
CA ARG A 307 -9.49 11.60 15.11
C ARG A 307 -9.32 13.00 14.54
N ILE A 308 -8.89 13.10 13.29
CA ILE A 308 -8.68 14.34 12.56
C ILE A 308 -9.69 14.39 11.42
N ILE A 309 -10.43 15.50 11.34
CA ILE A 309 -11.45 15.69 10.30
C ILE A 309 -11.31 17.04 9.61
N ARG A 310 -11.87 17.15 8.41
CA ARG A 310 -12.22 18.40 7.77
C ARG A 310 -13.66 18.33 7.28
N PHE A 311 -14.44 19.35 7.61
CA PHE A 311 -15.81 19.46 7.11
C PHE A 311 -15.82 19.71 5.59
N PRO A 312 -16.65 19.04 4.78
CA PRO A 312 -16.87 19.41 3.40
C PRO A 312 -17.22 20.89 3.22
N GLY A 313 -16.38 21.62 2.46
CA GLY A 313 -16.48 23.07 2.32
C GLY A 313 -15.97 23.89 3.51
N GLY A 314 -15.36 23.25 4.52
CA GLY A 314 -14.85 23.89 5.74
C GLY A 314 -15.91 24.20 6.79
N SER A 315 -15.46 24.56 7.99
CA SER A 315 -16.37 24.91 9.10
C SER A 315 -17.11 26.23 8.86
N SER A 316 -16.57 27.08 8.00
CA SER A 316 -17.15 28.38 7.62
C SER A 316 -18.11 28.32 6.42
N ASN A 317 -18.39 27.12 5.87
CA ASN A 317 -19.23 27.01 4.68
C ASN A 317 -20.64 27.57 4.90
N THR A 318 -21.18 28.17 3.85
CA THR A 318 -22.53 28.71 3.87
C THR A 318 -23.57 27.79 3.20
N VAL A 319 -23.10 26.71 2.58
CA VAL A 319 -23.97 25.75 1.86
C VAL A 319 -24.84 24.98 2.83
N SER A 320 -24.34 24.65 4.02
CA SER A 320 -25.03 23.93 5.08
C SER A 320 -26.34 24.59 5.50
N ARG A 321 -26.43 25.95 5.46
CA ARG A 321 -27.65 26.72 5.78
C ARG A 321 -28.86 26.35 4.91
N LYS A 322 -28.64 25.90 3.68
CA LYS A 322 -29.70 25.48 2.75
C LYS A 322 -30.45 24.25 3.23
N TYR A 323 -29.77 23.44 4.06
CA TYR A 323 -30.29 22.15 4.52
C TYR A 323 -30.72 22.20 5.99
N SER A 324 -29.92 22.84 6.84
CA SER A 324 -30.23 23.04 8.26
C SER A 324 -29.50 24.30 8.76
N PRO A 325 -30.21 25.43 8.90
CA PRO A 325 -29.65 26.66 9.49
C PRO A 325 -29.11 26.42 10.89
N GLY A 326 -27.88 26.90 11.14
CA GLY A 326 -27.24 26.76 12.46
C GLY A 326 -26.46 25.45 12.66
N ILE A 327 -26.56 24.48 11.76
CA ILE A 327 -26.00 23.14 11.96
C ILE A 327 -24.45 23.16 12.17
N MET A 328 -23.71 24.08 11.54
CA MET A 328 -22.27 24.13 11.72
C MET A 328 -21.85 24.53 13.14
N THR A 329 -22.64 25.42 13.80
CA THR A 329 -22.41 25.73 15.23
C THR A 329 -22.54 24.50 16.12
N GLU A 330 -23.50 23.63 15.83
CA GLU A 330 -23.73 22.40 16.59
C GLU A 330 -22.64 21.36 16.25
N LEU A 331 -22.39 21.13 14.94
CA LEU A 331 -21.41 20.14 14.48
C LEU A 331 -20.00 20.43 15.02
N THR A 332 -19.55 21.68 15.00
CA THR A 332 -18.21 22.03 15.50
C THR A 332 -18.05 21.77 17.00
N LYS A 333 -19.12 21.84 17.79
CA LYS A 333 -19.12 21.47 19.21
C LYS A 333 -19.14 19.94 19.38
N GLU A 334 -20.07 19.29 18.68
CA GLU A 334 -20.29 17.84 18.81
C GLU A 334 -19.07 17.01 18.36
N VAL A 335 -18.39 17.39 17.27
CA VAL A 335 -17.19 16.67 16.83
C VAL A 335 -16.08 16.74 17.89
N VAL A 336 -15.91 17.88 18.53
CA VAL A 336 -14.91 18.05 19.61
C VAL A 336 -15.31 17.24 20.86
N GLN A 337 -16.57 17.24 21.25
CA GLN A 337 -17.08 16.43 22.36
C GLN A 337 -16.88 14.93 22.11
N LYS A 338 -16.95 14.50 20.85
CA LYS A 338 -16.69 13.10 20.44
C LYS A 338 -15.21 12.79 20.27
N GLY A 339 -14.32 13.71 20.65
CA GLY A 339 -12.87 13.50 20.62
C GLY A 339 -12.19 13.73 19.28
N TYR A 340 -12.89 14.29 18.30
CA TYR A 340 -12.28 14.71 17.04
C TYR A 340 -11.70 16.11 17.14
N LYS A 341 -10.67 16.38 16.32
CA LYS A 341 -10.19 17.71 15.99
C LYS A 341 -10.50 18.01 14.54
N TYR A 342 -11.01 19.21 14.25
CA TYR A 342 -11.27 19.63 12.88
C TYR A 342 -10.32 20.73 12.42
N TYR A 343 -9.99 20.72 11.12
CA TYR A 343 -9.01 21.63 10.54
C TYR A 343 -9.55 22.26 9.26
N ASP A 344 -9.58 23.58 9.25
CA ASP A 344 -9.76 24.37 8.05
C ASP A 344 -8.40 24.70 7.42
N TRP A 345 -8.31 25.81 6.74
CA TRP A 345 -7.10 26.29 6.08
C TRP A 345 -6.99 27.81 6.18
N ASN A 346 -5.77 28.34 6.02
CA ASN A 346 -5.50 29.76 5.89
C ASN A 346 -4.86 30.14 4.54
N ILE A 347 -4.57 29.16 3.68
CA ILE A 347 -4.11 29.35 2.32
C ILE A 347 -4.98 28.50 1.40
N ASN A 348 -5.72 29.15 0.52
CA ASN A 348 -6.49 28.50 -0.55
C ASN A 348 -5.64 28.50 -1.83
N SER A 349 -5.42 27.31 -2.41
CA SER A 349 -4.72 27.12 -3.68
C SER A 349 -5.52 27.57 -4.90
N GLY A 350 -6.86 27.62 -4.79
CA GLY A 350 -7.78 27.92 -5.87
C GLY A 350 -8.11 26.71 -6.76
N ASP A 351 -7.67 25.52 -6.40
CA ASP A 351 -7.85 24.31 -7.21
C ASP A 351 -9.25 23.70 -7.12
N ALA A 352 -10.09 24.21 -6.22
CA ALA A 352 -11.49 23.75 -6.07
C ALA A 352 -12.42 24.19 -7.22
N GLY A 353 -11.94 24.99 -8.16
CA GLY A 353 -12.70 25.49 -9.31
C GLY A 353 -12.42 26.94 -9.67
N GLU A 354 -11.56 27.63 -8.91
CA GLU A 354 -11.13 29.00 -9.21
C GLU A 354 -10.13 29.03 -10.35
N THR A 355 -9.26 27.99 -10.45
CA THR A 355 -8.28 27.85 -11.52
C THR A 355 -7.97 26.38 -11.82
N THR A 356 -7.55 26.13 -13.07
CA THR A 356 -6.97 24.84 -13.52
C THR A 356 -5.52 25.01 -14.00
N ASP A 357 -4.97 26.22 -13.89
CA ASP A 357 -3.58 26.51 -14.26
C ASP A 357 -2.65 26.23 -13.07
N PRO A 358 -1.71 25.27 -13.21
CA PRO A 358 -0.73 24.97 -12.17
C PRO A 358 0.10 26.18 -11.73
N ASN A 359 0.40 27.14 -12.62
CA ASN A 359 1.18 28.33 -12.28
C ASN A 359 0.41 29.26 -11.35
N VAL A 360 -0.90 29.41 -11.57
CA VAL A 360 -1.77 30.21 -10.69
C VAL A 360 -1.88 29.53 -9.31
N ILE A 361 -1.96 28.20 -9.26
CA ILE A 361 -1.94 27.45 -8.01
C ILE A 361 -0.63 27.68 -7.25
N ILE A 362 0.51 27.62 -7.94
CA ILE A 362 1.83 27.88 -7.35
C ILE A 362 1.85 29.28 -6.74
N GLU A 363 1.41 30.30 -7.48
CA GLU A 363 1.38 31.69 -7.03
C GLU A 363 0.42 31.87 -5.82
N ASN A 364 -0.80 31.35 -5.91
CA ASN A 364 -1.79 31.41 -4.83
C ASN A 364 -1.27 30.85 -3.51
N VAL A 365 -0.46 29.82 -3.56
CA VAL A 365 0.13 29.19 -2.37
C VAL A 365 1.36 29.95 -1.93
N THR A 366 2.35 30.14 -2.82
CA THR A 366 3.69 30.58 -2.43
C THR A 366 3.77 32.07 -2.06
N SER A 367 2.86 32.89 -2.60
CA SER A 367 2.76 34.32 -2.23
C SER A 367 2.18 34.55 -0.83
N LYS A 368 1.40 33.59 -0.31
CA LYS A 368 0.72 33.70 0.98
C LYS A 368 1.45 33.01 2.16
N LEU A 369 2.57 32.33 1.88
CA LEU A 369 3.37 31.69 2.94
C LEU A 369 3.94 32.76 3.90
N SER A 370 3.84 32.47 5.19
CA SER A 370 4.35 33.36 6.27
C SER A 370 5.20 32.59 7.26
N LYS A 371 6.30 33.20 7.71
CA LYS A 371 7.15 32.67 8.80
C LYS A 371 6.57 32.90 10.20
N ASP A 372 5.57 33.79 10.31
CA ASP A 372 5.02 34.21 11.61
C ASP A 372 3.84 33.35 12.07
N ARG A 373 3.36 32.47 11.22
CA ARG A 373 2.21 31.59 11.48
C ARG A 373 2.39 30.22 10.84
N GLU A 374 1.58 29.29 11.25
CA GLU A 374 1.38 28.01 10.56
C GLU A 374 0.66 28.26 9.23
N ASN A 375 1.06 27.52 8.20
CA ASN A 375 0.54 27.63 6.85
C ASN A 375 -0.20 26.35 6.49
N VAL A 376 -1.51 26.33 6.69
CA VAL A 376 -2.37 25.18 6.31
C VAL A 376 -2.94 25.45 4.93
N ILE A 377 -2.52 24.63 3.96
CA ILE A 377 -2.84 24.84 2.54
C ILE A 377 -3.94 23.87 2.12
N LEU A 378 -5.06 24.40 1.64
CA LEU A 378 -6.11 23.62 0.99
C LEU A 378 -5.75 23.28 -0.45
N MET A 379 -5.74 22.02 -0.77
CA MET A 379 -5.60 21.43 -2.11
C MET A 379 -6.48 20.19 -2.23
N HIS A 380 -6.61 19.66 -3.45
CA HIS A 380 -7.36 18.43 -3.71
C HIS A 380 -6.49 17.45 -4.52
N ASP A 381 -6.24 16.25 -3.98
CA ASP A 381 -5.38 15.23 -4.61
C ASP A 381 -6.05 14.51 -5.79
N ILE A 382 -7.32 14.78 -6.03
CA ILE A 382 -8.05 14.33 -7.20
C ILE A 382 -7.86 15.20 -8.44
N LYS A 383 -7.14 16.33 -8.32
CA LYS A 383 -6.98 17.34 -9.40
C LYS A 383 -5.61 17.20 -10.10
N PRO A 384 -5.59 17.00 -11.44
CA PRO A 384 -4.32 16.87 -12.17
C PRO A 384 -3.44 18.13 -12.09
N TYR A 385 -4.05 19.31 -12.12
CA TYR A 385 -3.33 20.59 -12.05
C TYR A 385 -2.71 20.84 -10.66
N THR A 386 -3.29 20.32 -9.58
CA THR A 386 -2.69 20.32 -8.25
C THR A 386 -1.45 19.43 -8.21
N ARG A 387 -1.56 18.20 -8.76
CA ARG A 387 -0.43 17.30 -8.95
C ARG A 387 0.73 17.99 -9.69
N ASP A 388 0.42 18.69 -10.77
CA ASP A 388 1.42 19.32 -11.64
C ASP A 388 2.08 20.56 -10.98
N ALA A 389 1.38 21.23 -10.05
CA ALA A 389 1.89 22.36 -9.27
C ALA A 389 2.75 21.96 -8.07
N LEU A 390 2.50 20.78 -7.48
CA LEU A 390 2.96 20.40 -6.13
C LEU A 390 4.48 20.44 -5.97
N GLU A 391 5.22 19.83 -6.91
CA GLU A 391 6.69 19.76 -6.80
C GLU A 391 7.31 21.17 -6.76
N ARG A 392 6.79 22.09 -7.55
CA ARG A 392 7.30 23.46 -7.59
C ARG A 392 6.94 24.24 -6.31
N ILE A 393 5.75 24.04 -5.77
CA ILE A 393 5.34 24.62 -4.47
C ILE A 393 6.32 24.16 -3.37
N ILE A 394 6.61 22.86 -3.28
CA ILE A 394 7.52 22.32 -2.28
C ILE A 394 8.92 22.91 -2.43
N LYS A 395 9.45 22.96 -3.64
CA LYS A 395 10.80 23.50 -3.89
C LYS A 395 10.92 24.98 -3.51
N ILE A 396 9.96 25.82 -3.90
CA ILE A 396 9.95 27.24 -3.54
C ILE A 396 9.87 27.42 -2.01
N ALA A 397 9.03 26.64 -1.34
CA ALA A 397 8.92 26.72 0.12
C ALA A 397 10.23 26.30 0.80
N LYS A 398 10.89 25.24 0.35
CA LYS A 398 12.21 24.79 0.86
C LYS A 398 13.30 25.84 0.59
N GLU A 399 13.37 26.41 -0.61
CA GLU A 399 14.29 27.47 -0.98
C GLU A 399 14.15 28.70 -0.07
N ARG A 400 12.92 28.99 0.38
CA ARG A 400 12.62 30.06 1.37
C ARG A 400 12.80 29.63 2.82
N GLY A 401 13.30 28.40 3.07
CA GLY A 401 13.60 27.87 4.40
C GLY A 401 12.36 27.52 5.23
N TYR A 402 11.24 27.15 4.60
CA TYR A 402 10.09 26.59 5.30
C TYR A 402 10.30 25.11 5.63
N GLN A 403 9.80 24.70 6.77
CA GLN A 403 9.71 23.31 7.17
C GLN A 403 8.31 22.77 6.92
N PHE A 404 8.21 21.48 6.64
CA PHE A 404 6.94 20.80 6.37
C PHE A 404 6.62 19.82 7.50
N ASP A 405 5.35 19.74 7.82
CA ASP A 405 4.83 18.69 8.70
C ASP A 405 3.41 18.28 8.29
N LYS A 406 2.93 17.19 8.91
CA LYS A 406 1.56 16.72 8.79
C LYS A 406 0.75 17.12 10.00
N ILE A 407 -0.55 17.29 9.83
CA ILE A 407 -1.47 17.53 10.94
C ILE A 407 -1.59 16.24 11.77
N THR A 408 -1.48 16.40 13.08
CA THR A 408 -1.65 15.34 14.07
C THR A 408 -2.65 15.77 15.14
N THR A 409 -3.05 14.87 16.03
CA THR A 409 -3.89 15.23 17.19
C THR A 409 -3.19 16.19 18.16
N LYS A 410 -1.87 16.39 18.05
CA LYS A 410 -1.09 17.37 18.81
C LYS A 410 -0.99 18.75 18.15
N THR A 411 -1.31 18.82 16.85
CA THR A 411 -1.34 20.09 16.12
C THR A 411 -2.52 20.95 16.62
N ASP A 412 -2.29 22.25 16.78
CA ASP A 412 -3.35 23.17 17.15
C ASP A 412 -4.38 23.27 16.02
N MET A 413 -5.67 23.34 16.37
CA MET A 413 -6.74 23.43 15.38
C MET A 413 -6.67 24.76 14.64
N MET A 414 -6.61 24.67 13.31
CA MET A 414 -6.80 25.82 12.42
C MET A 414 -8.29 25.89 12.08
N VAL A 415 -8.98 26.88 12.63
CA VAL A 415 -10.43 27.02 12.49
C VAL A 415 -10.80 28.36 11.88
N GLN A 416 -11.78 28.38 11.04
CA GLN A 416 -12.37 29.59 10.43
C GLN A 416 -13.60 30.02 11.24
N LYS A 417 -13.96 31.30 11.08
CA LYS A 417 -15.19 31.83 11.69
C LYS A 417 -16.42 31.15 11.08
N ILE A 418 -17.26 30.58 11.93
CA ILE A 418 -18.49 29.93 11.51
C ILE A 418 -19.44 30.97 10.91
N ASN A 419 -19.99 30.66 9.73
CA ASN A 419 -20.95 31.46 9.00
C ASN A 419 -22.27 30.72 8.87
N ASN A 420 -22.99 30.56 9.96
CA ASN A 420 -24.26 29.84 9.96
C ASN A 420 -25.42 30.56 9.26
#